data_1b9444fda7197a62f14ffb802f07652a
#
_entry.id   1b9444fda7197a62f14ffb802f07652a
#
_cell.length_a   1.000
_cell.length_b   1.000
_cell.length_c   1.000
_cell.angle_alpha   90.00
_cell.angle_beta   90.00
_cell.angle_gamma   90.00
#
_symmetry.space_group_name_H-M   'P 1'
#
loop_
_entity.id
_entity.type
_entity.pdbx_description
1 polymer ?
#
loop_
_entity_poly.entity_id
_entity_poly.type
_entity_poly.pdbx_seq_one_letter_code
_entity_poly.pdbx_strand_id
1 'polypeptide(L)'
;VCFVKQDVLAWRGDGGQCYDVIVSNPPYITESEKQEMERNVLDWEPFSALFVPNNDPLLFYRRIGELGRMMLVDGGRLYFEINRAYGEATAMMLCGQGYTGIRILKDISGNDRFVIAER
;
A
#
# COMPACT_ATOMS: atom_id res chain seq x y z
N VAL A 1 -4.92 17.51 -13.46
CA VAL A 1 -4.03 16.55 -12.80
C VAL A 1 -2.85 17.29 -12.18
N CYS A 2 -2.53 16.97 -10.96
CA CYS A 2 -1.42 17.58 -10.22
C CYS A 2 -0.42 16.49 -9.84
N PHE A 3 0.86 16.70 -10.14
CA PHE A 3 1.94 15.78 -9.77
C PHE A 3 2.74 16.41 -8.64
N VAL A 4 2.94 15.64 -7.56
CA VAL A 4 3.65 16.08 -6.37
C VAL A 4 4.69 15.03 -5.99
N LYS A 5 5.92 15.48 -5.69
CA LYS A 5 6.93 14.63 -5.06
C LYS A 5 6.74 14.71 -3.55
N GLN A 6 6.41 13.59 -2.92
CA GLN A 6 6.08 13.56 -1.50
C GLN A 6 6.56 12.26 -0.85
N ASP A 7 7.25 12.39 0.27
CA ASP A 7 7.59 11.24 1.13
C ASP A 7 6.39 10.95 2.04
N VAL A 8 5.70 9.84 1.77
CA VAL A 8 4.50 9.46 2.52
C VAL A 8 4.80 9.16 3.99
N LEU A 9 6.00 8.75 4.33
CA LEU A 9 6.38 8.48 5.73
C LEU A 9 6.47 9.77 6.54
N ALA A 10 6.80 10.88 5.90
CA ALA A 10 6.91 12.19 6.53
C ALA A 10 5.67 13.07 6.31
N TRP A 11 4.82 12.72 5.36
CA TRP A 11 3.65 13.52 5.00
C TRP A 11 2.57 13.45 6.08
N ARG A 12 1.96 14.59 6.37
CA ARG A 12 0.92 14.72 7.40
C ARG A 12 -0.49 14.83 6.84
N GLY A 13 -0.65 14.67 5.52
CA GLY A 13 -1.94 14.77 4.83
C GLY A 13 -2.25 16.20 4.41
N ASP A 14 -3.37 16.37 3.70
CA ASP A 14 -3.80 17.65 3.11
C ASP A 14 -4.81 18.41 3.99
N GLY A 15 -4.89 18.09 5.27
CA GLY A 15 -5.67 18.87 6.22
C GLY A 15 -7.17 18.59 6.23
N GLY A 16 -7.67 17.54 5.60
CA GLY A 16 -9.09 17.20 5.65
C GLY A 16 -9.52 16.10 4.72
N GLN A 17 -10.79 15.74 4.79
CA GLN A 17 -11.41 14.72 3.96
C GLN A 17 -11.68 15.28 2.57
N CYS A 18 -10.86 14.93 1.59
CA CYS A 18 -10.93 15.52 0.25
C CYS A 18 -10.91 14.52 -0.90
N TYR A 19 -10.77 13.22 -0.62
CA TYR A 19 -10.69 12.21 -1.68
C TYR A 19 -11.79 11.15 -1.55
N ASP A 20 -12.36 10.78 -2.68
CA ASP A 20 -13.30 9.66 -2.77
C ASP A 20 -12.57 8.32 -2.89
N VAL A 21 -11.40 8.34 -3.53
CA VAL A 21 -10.59 7.14 -3.80
C VAL A 21 -9.12 7.47 -3.61
N ILE A 22 -8.43 6.56 -2.95
CA ILE A 22 -6.96 6.55 -2.88
C ILE A 22 -6.50 5.22 -3.46
N VAL A 23 -5.58 5.27 -4.42
CA VAL A 23 -4.96 4.09 -5.04
C VAL A 23 -3.46 4.15 -4.78
N SER A 24 -2.88 3.06 -4.34
CA SER A 24 -1.46 3.03 -4.04
C SER A 24 -0.81 1.71 -4.43
N ASN A 25 0.40 1.84 -4.98
CA ASN A 25 1.31 0.73 -5.23
C ASN A 25 2.63 1.04 -4.51
N PRO A 26 2.67 0.90 -3.18
CA PRO A 26 3.86 1.25 -2.41
C PRO A 26 4.94 0.17 -2.51
N PRO A 27 6.19 0.46 -2.09
CA PRO A 27 7.21 -0.55 -1.96
C PRO A 27 6.76 -1.70 -1.05
N TYR A 28 6.83 -2.94 -1.52
CA TYR A 28 6.38 -4.10 -0.77
C TYR A 28 7.30 -5.32 -0.87
N ILE A 29 8.41 -5.20 -1.59
CA ILE A 29 9.39 -6.28 -1.73
C ILE A 29 10.40 -6.15 -0.60
N THR A 30 10.55 -7.22 0.21
CA THR A 30 11.50 -7.23 1.32
C THR A 30 12.93 -7.44 0.81
N GLU A 31 13.91 -7.07 1.63
CA GLU A 31 15.33 -7.27 1.31
C GLU A 31 15.67 -8.72 1.04
N SER A 32 15.03 -9.68 1.73
CA SER A 32 15.24 -11.10 1.50
C SER A 32 14.69 -11.56 0.15
N GLU A 33 13.64 -10.95 -0.34
CA GLU A 33 13.05 -11.24 -1.65
C GLU A 33 13.84 -10.64 -2.81
N LYS A 34 14.63 -9.61 -2.54
CA LYS A 34 15.44 -8.89 -3.51
C LYS A 34 16.35 -9.83 -4.33
N GLN A 35 16.93 -10.81 -3.67
CA GLN A 35 17.86 -11.76 -4.30
C GLN A 35 17.17 -12.69 -5.30
N GLU A 36 15.86 -12.86 -5.17
CA GLU A 36 15.06 -13.71 -6.07
C GLU A 36 14.58 -12.95 -7.30
N MET A 37 14.74 -11.63 -7.33
CA MET A 37 14.28 -10.81 -8.44
C MET A 37 15.24 -10.91 -9.63
N GLU A 38 14.64 -10.88 -10.83
CA GLU A 38 15.42 -10.81 -12.06
C GLU A 38 16.18 -9.48 -12.11
N ARG A 39 17.42 -9.57 -12.57
CA ARG A 39 18.32 -8.43 -12.64
C ARG A 39 17.79 -7.26 -13.46
N ASN A 40 17.08 -7.52 -14.55
CA ASN A 40 16.53 -6.45 -15.38
C ASN A 40 15.53 -5.58 -14.65
N VAL A 41 14.77 -6.11 -13.70
CA VAL A 41 13.86 -5.33 -12.85
C VAL A 41 14.67 -4.40 -11.95
N LEU A 42 15.73 -4.90 -11.33
CA LEU A 42 16.59 -4.10 -10.45
C LEU A 42 17.33 -2.99 -11.21
N ASP A 43 17.66 -3.22 -12.47
CA ASP A 43 18.41 -2.27 -13.30
C ASP A 43 17.53 -1.12 -13.81
N TRP A 44 16.20 -1.34 -13.96
CA TRP A 44 15.27 -0.37 -14.55
C TRP A 44 14.40 0.38 -13.56
N GLU A 45 14.24 -0.12 -12.34
CA GLU A 45 13.41 0.51 -11.30
C GLU A 45 14.29 1.10 -10.20
N PRO A 46 13.94 2.28 -9.64
CA PRO A 46 14.64 2.79 -8.48
C PRO A 46 14.55 1.83 -7.30
N PHE A 47 15.66 1.60 -6.63
CA PHE A 47 15.72 0.70 -5.46
C PHE A 47 14.68 1.06 -4.40
N SER A 48 14.56 2.35 -4.06
CA SER A 48 13.65 2.84 -3.03
C SER A 48 12.17 2.68 -3.40
N ALA A 49 11.85 2.51 -4.70
CA ALA A 49 10.49 2.32 -5.17
C ALA A 49 10.02 0.87 -5.06
N LEU A 50 10.93 -0.09 -4.82
CA LEU A 50 10.63 -1.51 -4.82
C LEU A 50 10.70 -2.15 -3.44
N PHE A 51 11.56 -1.67 -2.55
CA PHE A 51 11.95 -2.41 -1.35
C PHE A 51 11.48 -1.76 -0.06
N VAL A 52 11.14 -2.62 0.89
CA VAL A 52 10.74 -2.29 2.25
C VAL A 52 11.62 -3.11 3.22
N PRO A 53 11.91 -2.61 4.45
CA PRO A 53 12.70 -3.36 5.42
C PRO A 53 12.08 -4.72 5.77
N ASN A 54 12.92 -5.74 5.98
CA ASN A 54 12.47 -7.08 6.38
C ASN A 54 11.70 -7.08 7.72
N ASN A 55 12.09 -6.21 8.65
CA ASN A 55 11.49 -6.15 9.98
C ASN A 55 10.14 -5.43 9.99
N ASP A 56 9.78 -4.74 8.92
CA ASP A 56 8.49 -4.06 8.81
C ASP A 56 7.95 -4.07 7.38
N PRO A 57 7.50 -5.22 6.88
CA PRO A 57 7.01 -5.33 5.51
C PRO A 57 5.73 -4.54 5.25
N LEU A 58 5.01 -4.11 6.29
CA LEU A 58 3.77 -3.32 6.17
C LEU A 58 3.99 -1.82 6.38
N LEU A 59 5.21 -1.36 6.45
CA LEU A 59 5.55 0.03 6.80
C LEU A 59 4.75 1.05 5.98
N PHE A 60 4.80 0.96 4.65
CA PHE A 60 4.13 1.92 3.78
C PHE A 60 2.60 1.73 3.78
N TYR A 61 2.12 0.50 3.83
CA TYR A 61 0.68 0.22 3.91
C TYR A 61 0.08 0.81 5.17
N ARG A 62 0.77 0.66 6.30
CA ARG A 62 0.32 1.23 7.58
C ARG A 62 0.24 2.74 7.50
N ARG A 63 1.27 3.38 6.99
CA ARG A 63 1.28 4.84 6.88
C ARG A 63 0.22 5.36 5.92
N ILE A 64 0.07 4.74 4.76
CA ILE A 64 -0.95 5.14 3.80
C ILE A 64 -2.35 4.87 4.34
N GLY A 65 -2.53 3.78 5.06
CA GLY A 65 -3.79 3.51 5.76
C GLY A 65 -4.16 4.61 6.76
N GLU A 66 -3.19 5.07 7.56
CA GLU A 66 -3.38 6.20 8.49
C GLU A 66 -3.75 7.48 7.74
N LEU A 67 -3.04 7.80 6.67
CA LEU A 67 -3.32 8.96 5.82
C LEU A 67 -4.71 8.86 5.19
N GLY A 68 -5.11 7.68 4.74
CA GLY A 68 -6.44 7.44 4.18
C GLY A 68 -7.55 7.70 5.17
N ARG A 69 -7.36 7.37 6.45
CA ARG A 69 -8.34 7.70 7.50
C ARG A 69 -8.56 9.20 7.65
N MET A 70 -7.54 9.99 7.39
CA MET A 70 -7.61 11.45 7.47
C MET A 70 -8.18 12.08 6.19
N MET A 71 -7.81 11.53 5.02
CA MET A 71 -8.06 12.19 3.74
C MET A 71 -9.23 11.63 2.93
N LEU A 72 -9.63 10.38 3.16
CA LEU A 72 -10.82 9.84 2.50
C LEU A 72 -12.09 10.41 3.12
N VAL A 73 -13.08 10.69 2.29
CA VAL A 73 -14.43 10.98 2.75
C VAL A 73 -15.07 9.73 3.35
N ASP A 74 -16.14 9.88 4.11
CA ASP A 74 -16.92 8.74 4.60
C ASP A 74 -17.45 7.92 3.42
N GLY A 75 -17.22 6.61 3.44
CA GLY A 75 -17.53 5.73 2.32
C GLY A 75 -16.48 5.75 1.20
N GLY A 76 -15.45 6.56 1.32
CA GLY A 76 -14.33 6.57 0.38
C GLY A 76 -13.54 5.27 0.44
N ARG A 77 -12.85 4.94 -0.64
CA ARG A 77 -12.18 3.64 -0.79
C ARG A 77 -10.68 3.77 -0.97
N LEU A 78 -9.97 2.82 -0.34
CA LEU A 78 -8.53 2.66 -0.45
C LEU A 78 -8.24 1.37 -1.22
N TYR A 79 -7.38 1.47 -2.24
CA TYR A 79 -6.96 0.35 -3.07
C TYR A 79 -5.45 0.20 -2.97
N PHE A 80 -4.99 -0.99 -2.57
CA PHE A 80 -3.57 -1.32 -2.54
C PHE A 80 -3.24 -2.43 -3.53
N GLU A 81 -2.13 -2.29 -4.25
CA GLU A 81 -1.41 -3.45 -4.77
C GLU A 81 -0.50 -3.96 -3.66
N ILE A 82 -0.46 -5.27 -3.45
CA ILE A 82 0.23 -5.87 -2.30
C ILE A 82 1.24 -6.94 -2.72
N ASN A 83 2.19 -7.18 -1.83
CA ASN A 83 2.99 -8.40 -1.84
C ASN A 83 2.06 -9.58 -1.49
N ARG A 84 2.06 -10.62 -2.32
CA ARG A 84 1.18 -11.80 -2.15
C ARG A 84 1.31 -12.48 -0.79
N ALA A 85 2.48 -12.36 -0.14
CA ALA A 85 2.74 -12.97 1.16
C ALA A 85 2.02 -12.25 2.32
N TYR A 86 1.57 -11.01 2.12
CA TYR A 86 1.08 -10.14 3.18
C TYR A 86 -0.36 -9.65 2.98
N GLY A 87 -1.15 -10.34 2.15
CA GLY A 87 -2.54 -9.93 1.92
C GLY A 87 -3.36 -9.92 3.19
N GLU A 88 -3.35 -11.02 3.92
CA GLU A 88 -4.10 -11.16 5.16
C GLU A 88 -3.61 -10.21 6.25
N ALA A 89 -2.29 -10.08 6.40
CA ALA A 89 -1.69 -9.16 7.37
C ALA A 89 -2.06 -7.69 7.06
N THR A 90 -2.09 -7.31 5.79
CA THR A 90 -2.53 -5.98 5.37
C THR A 90 -4.00 -5.75 5.69
N ALA A 91 -4.85 -6.73 5.39
CA ALA A 91 -6.28 -6.65 5.70
C ALA A 91 -6.52 -6.50 7.20
N MET A 92 -5.83 -7.28 8.03
CA MET A 92 -5.95 -7.19 9.47
C MET A 92 -5.48 -5.84 10.02
N MET A 93 -4.40 -5.32 9.47
CA MET A 93 -3.89 -4.00 9.84
C MET A 93 -4.93 -2.90 9.53
N LEU A 94 -5.52 -2.93 8.34
CA LEU A 94 -6.55 -1.96 7.94
C LEU A 94 -7.81 -2.08 8.81
N CYS A 95 -8.20 -3.29 9.16
CA CYS A 95 -9.30 -3.53 10.10
C CYS A 95 -9.01 -2.87 11.44
N GLY A 96 -7.80 -3.01 11.96
CA GLY A 96 -7.35 -2.38 13.20
C GLY A 96 -7.33 -0.85 13.12
N GLN A 97 -7.17 -0.29 11.94
CA GLN A 97 -7.23 1.16 11.70
C GLN A 97 -8.66 1.70 11.56
N GLY A 98 -9.66 0.83 11.55
CA GLY A 98 -11.06 1.22 11.49
C GLY A 98 -11.69 1.14 10.09
N TYR A 99 -11.00 0.59 9.10
CA TYR A 99 -11.59 0.35 7.78
C TYR A 99 -12.60 -0.78 7.82
N THR A 100 -13.60 -0.72 6.94
CA THR A 100 -14.64 -1.74 6.76
C THR A 100 -14.66 -2.22 5.31
N GLY A 101 -15.48 -3.24 5.02
CA GLY A 101 -15.64 -3.74 3.65
C GLY A 101 -14.33 -4.23 3.05
N ILE A 102 -13.42 -4.74 3.87
CA ILE A 102 -12.07 -5.13 3.44
C ILE A 102 -12.17 -6.39 2.59
N ARG A 103 -11.54 -6.37 1.40
CA ARG A 103 -11.51 -7.51 0.50
C ARG A 103 -10.10 -7.71 -0.05
N ILE A 104 -9.72 -8.98 -0.17
CA ILE A 104 -8.48 -9.38 -0.83
C ILE A 104 -8.84 -9.93 -2.19
N LEU A 105 -8.28 -9.38 -3.25
CA LEU A 105 -8.50 -9.83 -4.62
C LEU A 105 -7.25 -10.53 -5.15
N LYS A 106 -7.48 -11.61 -5.87
CA LYS A 106 -6.41 -12.42 -6.47
C LYS A 106 -6.16 -12.00 -7.92
N ASP A 107 -4.92 -12.19 -8.37
CA ASP A 107 -4.58 -12.08 -9.79
C ASP A 107 -5.03 -13.34 -10.55
N ILE A 108 -4.79 -13.36 -11.87
CA ILE A 108 -5.15 -14.51 -12.71
C ILE A 108 -4.37 -15.78 -12.37
N SER A 109 -3.27 -15.68 -11.68
CA SER A 109 -2.46 -16.82 -11.20
C SER A 109 -2.93 -17.35 -9.84
N GLY A 110 -3.95 -16.74 -9.23
CA GLY A 110 -4.50 -17.14 -7.94
C GLY A 110 -3.76 -16.62 -6.73
N ASN A 111 -2.83 -15.68 -6.91
CA ASN A 111 -2.09 -15.05 -5.82
C ASN A 111 -2.81 -13.79 -5.33
N ASP A 112 -2.78 -13.54 -4.01
CA ASP A 112 -3.27 -12.29 -3.45
C ASP A 112 -2.51 -11.12 -4.08
N ARG A 113 -3.24 -10.15 -4.64
CA ARG A 113 -2.64 -9.05 -5.39
C ARG A 113 -3.14 -7.69 -4.96
N PHE A 114 -4.39 -7.59 -4.55
CA PHE A 114 -5.00 -6.31 -4.20
C PHE A 114 -5.75 -6.42 -2.88
N VAL A 115 -5.72 -5.34 -2.11
CA VAL A 115 -6.59 -5.17 -0.94
C VAL A 115 -7.40 -3.90 -1.15
N ILE A 116 -8.71 -4.00 -0.93
CA ILE A 116 -9.65 -2.88 -1.01
C ILE A 116 -10.24 -2.68 0.38
N ALA A 117 -10.34 -1.44 0.81
CA ALA A 117 -10.94 -1.09 2.09
C ALA A 117 -11.78 0.18 1.97
N GLU A 118 -12.79 0.31 2.80
CA GLU A 118 -13.70 1.45 2.83
C GLU A 118 -13.57 2.19 4.16
N ARG A 119 -13.54 3.52 4.09
CA ARG A 119 -13.52 4.37 5.27
C ARG A 119 -14.87 4.47 5.97
#